data_e2044acf70cf0f904101103af56d339e
#
_entry.id   e2044acf70cf0f904101103af56d339e
#
_cell.length_a   1.000
_cell.length_b   1.000
_cell.length_c   1.000
_cell.angle_alpha   90.00
_cell.angle_beta   90.00
_cell.angle_gamma   90.00
#
_symmetry.space_group_name_H-M   'P 1'
#
loop_
_entity.id
_entity.type
_entity.pdbx_description
1 polymer ?
#
loop_
_entity_poly.entity_id
_entity_poly.type
_entity_poly.pdbx_seq_one_letter_code
_entity_poly.pdbx_strand_id
1 'polypeptide(L)'
;MRTKDVYIITCAKCGKENRYEDYSCVGIEQRERIIDDSIMSYTCPHCGETTFLKHPLTYIDPVHHFIVQYGQDKDQFIHGVEQLCMTPIYKDYIFRYTDSWLNFKEKIMILENRDDRLIELYKIALKKELNEDIPS
;
A
#
# COMPACT_ATOMS: atom_id res chain seq x y z
N MET A 1 -17.70 3.19 -0.64
CA MET A 1 -17.56 4.18 0.45
C MET A 1 -16.29 3.89 1.24
N ARG A 2 -15.51 4.91 1.49
CA ARG A 2 -14.24 4.74 2.19
C ARG A 2 -14.37 5.12 3.64
N THR A 3 -13.76 4.31 4.49
CA THR A 3 -13.80 4.47 5.93
C THR A 3 -12.44 4.93 6.43
N LYS A 4 -12.44 5.93 7.30
CA LYS A 4 -11.21 6.38 7.95
C LYS A 4 -10.97 5.60 9.22
N ASP A 5 -9.75 5.17 9.44
CA ASP A 5 -9.32 4.60 10.70
C ASP A 5 -8.84 5.71 11.63
N VAL A 6 -9.04 5.52 12.91
CA VAL A 6 -8.68 6.49 13.94
C VAL A 6 -7.50 5.96 14.74
N TYR A 7 -6.50 6.80 14.91
CA TYR A 7 -5.30 6.48 15.70
C TYR A 7 -5.13 7.51 16.79
N ILE A 8 -4.78 7.06 17.98
CA ILE A 8 -4.41 7.94 19.08
C ILE A 8 -2.89 7.94 19.15
N ILE A 9 -2.30 9.11 18.95
CA ILE A 9 -0.86 9.26 18.85
C ILE A 9 -0.36 10.18 19.96
N THR A 10 0.67 9.73 20.68
CA THR A 10 1.36 10.57 21.64
C THR A 10 2.59 11.17 20.96
N CYS A 11 2.65 12.50 20.88
CA CYS A 11 3.78 13.16 20.25
C CYS A 11 5.03 12.95 21.08
N ALA A 12 6.09 12.44 20.43
CA ALA A 12 7.35 12.16 21.11
C ALA A 12 8.05 13.44 21.60
N LYS A 13 7.76 14.59 20.96
CA LYS A 13 8.40 15.83 21.27
C LYS A 13 7.71 16.61 22.39
N CYS A 14 6.37 16.74 22.33
CA CYS A 14 5.62 17.52 23.32
C CYS A 14 4.80 16.70 24.29
N GLY A 15 4.69 15.39 24.07
CA GLY A 15 3.99 14.45 24.95
C GLY A 15 2.47 14.53 24.93
N LYS A 16 1.89 15.33 24.08
CA LYS A 16 0.44 15.45 24.01
C LYS A 16 -0.16 14.34 23.14
N GLU A 17 -1.32 13.86 23.56
CA GLU A 17 -2.08 12.90 22.76
C GLU A 17 -2.88 13.63 21.70
N ASN A 18 -2.89 13.05 20.50
CA ASN A 18 -3.60 13.60 19.36
C ASN A 18 -4.41 12.51 18.67
N ARG A 19 -5.55 12.92 18.15
CA ARG A 19 -6.37 12.04 17.32
C ARG A 19 -5.98 12.25 15.85
N TYR A 20 -5.63 11.15 15.18
CA TYR A 20 -5.27 11.15 13.78
C TYR A 20 -6.21 10.24 13.01
N GLU A 21 -6.78 10.75 11.92
CA GLU A 21 -7.65 9.98 11.06
C GLU A 21 -7.13 9.96 9.64
N ASP A 22 -7.09 8.79 9.03
CA ASP A 22 -6.79 8.67 7.60
C ASP A 22 -7.40 7.40 7.05
N TYR A 23 -7.42 7.30 5.73
CA TYR A 23 -8.01 6.16 5.04
C TYR A 23 -7.11 4.94 5.14
N SER A 24 -7.72 3.77 5.36
CA SER A 24 -7.02 2.49 5.29
C SER A 24 -7.18 1.83 3.92
N CYS A 25 -8.12 2.32 3.11
CA CYS A 25 -8.36 1.82 1.76
C CYS A 25 -8.55 3.01 0.84
N VAL A 26 -7.69 3.14 -0.16
CA VAL A 26 -7.67 4.30 -1.06
C VAL A 26 -7.58 3.85 -2.51
N GLY A 27 -7.90 4.77 -3.41
CA GLY A 27 -7.79 4.54 -4.84
C GLY A 27 -6.83 5.53 -5.49
N ILE A 28 -6.97 5.68 -6.79
CA ILE A 28 -6.08 6.50 -7.63
C ILE A 28 -6.00 7.95 -7.14
N GLU A 29 -7.06 8.48 -6.56
CA GLU A 29 -7.11 9.86 -6.10
C GLU A 29 -6.14 10.15 -4.95
N GLN A 30 -5.64 9.12 -4.27
CA GLN A 30 -4.66 9.27 -3.20
C GLN A 30 -3.25 8.90 -3.63
N ARG A 31 -3.04 8.62 -4.91
CA ARG A 31 -1.75 8.17 -5.43
C ARG A 31 -0.62 9.14 -5.13
N GLU A 32 -0.84 10.43 -5.31
CA GLU A 32 0.20 11.43 -5.06
C GLU A 32 0.64 11.44 -3.59
N ARG A 33 -0.30 11.27 -2.67
CA ARG A 33 0.01 11.21 -1.25
C ARG A 33 0.81 9.96 -0.88
N ILE A 34 0.66 8.89 -1.65
CA ILE A 34 1.46 7.67 -1.46
C ILE A 34 2.88 7.93 -1.95
N ILE A 35 3.02 8.50 -3.14
CA ILE A 35 4.33 8.74 -3.77
C ILE A 35 5.17 9.70 -2.95
N ASP A 36 4.57 10.75 -2.40
CA ASP A 36 5.29 11.75 -1.59
C ASP A 36 5.31 11.42 -0.09
N ASP A 37 4.80 10.24 0.30
CA ASP A 37 4.74 9.74 1.68
C ASP A 37 3.82 10.51 2.62
N SER A 38 3.07 11.49 2.12
CA SER A 38 2.22 12.31 3.00
C SER A 38 1.09 11.53 3.64
N ILE A 39 0.65 10.44 3.02
CA ILE A 39 -0.42 9.60 3.57
C ILE A 39 0.01 8.88 4.86
N MET A 40 1.34 8.73 5.06
CA MET A 40 1.92 8.12 6.27
C MET A 40 2.50 9.16 7.21
N SER A 41 2.37 10.45 6.89
CA SER A 41 2.96 11.53 7.68
C SER A 41 1.90 12.17 8.56
N TYR A 42 2.29 12.44 9.81
CA TYR A 42 1.44 13.11 10.79
C TYR A 42 2.19 14.29 11.37
N THR A 43 1.54 15.45 11.38
CA THR A 43 2.10 16.65 11.97
C THR A 43 1.33 17.00 13.24
N CYS A 44 2.06 17.09 14.36
CA CYS A 44 1.46 17.44 15.64
C CYS A 44 0.94 18.87 15.60
N PRO A 45 -0.35 19.11 15.90
CA PRO A 45 -0.92 20.45 15.85
C PRO A 45 -0.46 21.34 17.00
N HIS A 46 0.18 20.77 18.02
CA HIS A 46 0.64 21.53 19.18
C HIS A 46 2.07 22.04 19.04
N CYS A 47 2.97 21.25 18.46
CA CYS A 47 4.38 21.62 18.36
C CYS A 47 4.93 21.64 16.94
N GLY A 48 4.15 21.22 15.95
CA GLY A 48 4.56 21.23 14.56
C GLY A 48 5.49 20.10 14.14
N GLU A 49 5.79 19.15 15.04
CA GLU A 49 6.66 18.03 14.73
C GLU A 49 5.97 17.08 13.75
N THR A 50 6.68 16.71 12.68
CA THR A 50 6.18 15.75 11.70
C THR A 50 6.76 14.36 11.97
N THR A 51 5.89 13.36 12.02
CA THR A 51 6.25 11.98 12.29
C THR A 51 5.77 11.10 11.15
N PHE A 52 6.60 10.15 10.75
CA PHE A 52 6.20 9.13 9.77
C PHE A 52 5.46 8.02 10.53
N LEU A 53 4.15 7.96 10.32
CA LEU A 53 3.30 7.01 11.02
C LEU A 53 2.84 5.91 10.07
N LYS A 54 3.48 4.75 10.15
CA LYS A 54 3.12 3.60 9.33
C LYS A 54 1.82 2.98 9.81
N HIS A 55 0.87 2.82 8.92
CA HIS A 55 -0.38 2.13 9.20
C HIS A 55 -0.76 1.26 7.99
N PRO A 56 -1.59 0.22 8.19
CA PRO A 56 -2.02 -0.61 7.05
C PRO A 56 -2.73 0.23 6.00
N LEU A 57 -2.48 -0.08 4.73
CA LEU A 57 -3.05 0.66 3.63
C LEU A 57 -3.32 -0.28 2.45
N THR A 58 -4.52 -0.20 1.91
CA THR A 58 -4.91 -0.92 0.70
C THR A 58 -5.08 0.08 -0.43
N TYR A 59 -4.38 -0.17 -1.54
CA TYR A 59 -4.48 0.66 -2.74
C TYR A 59 -5.18 -0.13 -3.83
N ILE A 60 -6.27 0.43 -4.37
CA ILE A 60 -7.08 -0.21 -5.41
C ILE A 60 -7.03 0.65 -6.67
N ASP A 61 -6.60 0.04 -7.78
CA ASP A 61 -6.59 0.70 -9.09
C ASP A 61 -7.54 -0.04 -10.02
N PRO A 62 -8.76 0.49 -10.23
CA PRO A 62 -9.72 -0.15 -11.12
C PRO A 62 -9.45 0.10 -12.61
N VAL A 63 -8.55 1.01 -12.93
CA VAL A 63 -8.15 1.27 -14.33
C VAL A 63 -7.17 0.21 -14.81
N HIS A 64 -6.20 -0.15 -13.95
CA HIS A 64 -5.17 -1.13 -14.28
C HIS A 64 -5.42 -2.49 -13.64
N HIS A 65 -6.53 -2.64 -12.93
CA HIS A 65 -7.02 -3.89 -12.34
C HIS A 65 -6.00 -4.53 -11.39
N PHE A 66 -5.63 -3.78 -10.33
CA PHE A 66 -4.79 -4.37 -9.30
C PHE A 66 -5.12 -3.81 -7.91
N ILE A 67 -4.76 -4.58 -6.90
CA ILE A 67 -4.88 -4.21 -5.49
C ILE A 67 -3.58 -4.56 -4.80
N VAL A 68 -2.99 -3.60 -4.10
CA VAL A 68 -1.78 -3.80 -3.32
C VAL A 68 -2.08 -3.50 -1.86
N GLN A 69 -1.71 -4.41 -0.97
CA GLN A 69 -1.88 -4.25 0.46
C GLN A 69 -0.52 -4.01 1.11
N TYR A 70 -0.43 -2.92 1.89
CA TYR A 70 0.71 -2.63 2.72
C TYR A 70 0.36 -2.94 4.18
N GLY A 71 1.17 -3.78 4.82
CA GLY A 71 0.99 -4.11 6.21
C GLY A 71 -0.24 -4.98 6.46
N GLN A 72 -0.62 -5.08 7.73
CA GLN A 72 -1.73 -5.91 8.17
C GLN A 72 -1.36 -7.41 8.16
N ASP A 73 -2.22 -8.24 8.69
CA ASP A 73 -2.03 -9.69 8.75
C ASP A 73 -2.10 -10.29 7.34
N LYS A 74 -1.04 -10.97 6.94
CA LYS A 74 -0.95 -11.57 5.62
C LYS A 74 -2.03 -12.63 5.40
N ASP A 75 -2.35 -13.40 6.43
CA ASP A 75 -3.38 -14.44 6.33
C ASP A 75 -4.77 -13.84 6.12
N GLN A 76 -5.06 -12.72 6.79
CA GLN A 76 -6.30 -11.99 6.56
C GLN A 76 -6.37 -11.45 5.14
N PHE A 77 -5.25 -10.96 4.61
CA PHE A 77 -5.19 -10.49 3.25
C PHE A 77 -5.48 -11.62 2.26
N ILE A 78 -4.84 -12.77 2.45
CA ILE A 78 -5.04 -13.95 1.58
C ILE A 78 -6.50 -14.39 1.62
N HIS A 79 -7.10 -14.44 2.80
CA HIS A 79 -8.50 -14.80 2.96
C HIS A 79 -9.42 -13.82 2.23
N GLY A 80 -9.15 -12.52 2.35
CA GLY A 80 -9.89 -11.49 1.65
C GLY A 80 -9.78 -11.61 0.13
N VAL A 81 -8.58 -11.93 -0.37
CA VAL A 81 -8.35 -12.13 -1.81
C VAL A 81 -9.15 -13.32 -2.32
N GLU A 82 -9.18 -14.42 -1.57
CA GLU A 82 -9.95 -15.60 -1.96
C GLU A 82 -11.44 -15.27 -2.11
N GLN A 83 -11.97 -14.46 -1.20
CA GLN A 83 -13.37 -14.02 -1.28
C GLN A 83 -13.60 -13.07 -2.46
N LEU A 84 -12.71 -12.13 -2.70
CA LEU A 84 -12.81 -11.18 -3.81
C LEU A 84 -12.72 -11.89 -5.17
N CYS A 85 -11.87 -12.91 -5.27
CA CYS A 85 -11.70 -13.64 -6.52
C CYS A 85 -12.98 -14.39 -6.95
N MET A 86 -13.90 -14.62 -6.02
CA MET A 86 -15.20 -15.19 -6.33
C MET A 86 -16.19 -14.17 -6.89
N THR A 87 -15.82 -12.88 -6.84
CA THR A 87 -16.65 -11.79 -7.34
C THR A 87 -16.25 -11.45 -8.77
N PRO A 88 -17.20 -11.41 -9.73
CA PRO A 88 -16.84 -11.15 -11.13
C PRO A 88 -16.08 -9.85 -11.37
N ILE A 89 -16.33 -8.81 -10.55
CA ILE A 89 -15.68 -7.51 -10.69
C ILE A 89 -14.16 -7.62 -10.52
N TYR A 90 -13.69 -8.49 -9.63
CA TYR A 90 -12.27 -8.61 -9.29
C TYR A 90 -11.59 -9.82 -9.93
N LYS A 91 -12.29 -10.48 -10.84
CA LYS A 91 -11.80 -11.70 -11.48
C LYS A 91 -10.46 -11.52 -12.18
N ASP A 92 -10.24 -10.35 -12.82
CA ASP A 92 -9.04 -10.09 -13.60
C ASP A 92 -8.03 -9.21 -12.83
N TYR A 93 -8.27 -8.96 -11.54
CA TYR A 93 -7.38 -8.14 -10.74
C TYR A 93 -6.17 -8.91 -10.30
N ILE A 94 -5.04 -8.20 -10.21
CA ILE A 94 -3.82 -8.71 -9.62
C ILE A 94 -3.76 -8.25 -8.17
N PHE A 95 -3.44 -9.17 -7.26
CA PHE A 95 -3.36 -8.90 -5.83
C PHE A 95 -1.92 -9.06 -5.37
N ARG A 96 -1.40 -8.07 -4.63
CA ARG A 96 -0.05 -8.11 -4.09
C ARG A 96 -0.06 -7.66 -2.64
N TYR A 97 0.86 -8.22 -1.87
CA TYR A 97 1.04 -7.90 -0.46
C TYR A 97 2.50 -7.58 -0.20
N THR A 98 2.75 -6.59 0.65
CA THR A 98 4.08 -6.28 1.14
C THR A 98 4.01 -5.62 2.51
N ASP A 99 5.04 -5.83 3.31
CA ASP A 99 5.22 -5.14 4.58
C ASP A 99 6.30 -4.04 4.48
N SER A 100 6.80 -3.78 3.28
CA SER A 100 7.79 -2.74 3.02
C SER A 100 7.13 -1.58 2.30
N TRP A 101 7.23 -0.37 2.87
CA TRP A 101 6.65 0.83 2.27
C TRP A 101 7.26 1.14 0.91
N LEU A 102 8.57 0.98 0.78
CA LEU A 102 9.25 1.22 -0.50
C LEU A 102 8.76 0.23 -1.57
N ASN A 103 8.66 -1.04 -1.22
CA ASN A 103 8.16 -2.06 -2.14
C ASN A 103 6.70 -1.82 -2.52
N PHE A 104 5.90 -1.29 -1.60
CA PHE A 104 4.51 -0.93 -1.87
C PHE A 104 4.44 0.10 -2.99
N LYS A 105 5.22 1.17 -2.90
CA LYS A 105 5.26 2.20 -3.93
C LYS A 105 5.78 1.65 -5.26
N GLU A 106 6.81 0.82 -5.23
CA GLU A 106 7.35 0.19 -6.44
C GLU A 106 6.33 -0.70 -7.13
N LYS A 107 5.59 -1.49 -6.34
CA LYS A 107 4.54 -2.37 -6.91
C LYS A 107 3.46 -1.57 -7.61
N ILE A 108 3.05 -0.46 -7.03
CA ILE A 108 2.07 0.42 -7.66
C ILE A 108 2.58 0.92 -9.00
N MET A 109 3.81 1.43 -9.03
CA MET A 109 4.41 1.96 -10.26
C MET A 109 4.56 0.89 -11.34
N ILE A 110 5.00 -0.29 -10.97
CA ILE A 110 5.16 -1.40 -11.90
C ILE A 110 3.81 -1.81 -12.49
N LEU A 111 2.80 -1.98 -11.63
CA LEU A 111 1.51 -2.47 -12.07
C LEU A 111 0.73 -1.46 -12.90
N GLU A 112 0.85 -0.16 -12.60
CA GLU A 112 0.16 0.86 -13.38
C GLU A 112 0.79 1.12 -14.75
N ASN A 113 2.06 0.75 -14.93
CA ASN A 113 2.80 0.94 -16.19
C ASN A 113 2.93 -0.34 -17.00
N ARG A 114 2.28 -1.42 -16.57
CA ARG A 114 2.39 -2.68 -17.29
C ARG A 114 1.71 -2.62 -18.63
N ASP A 115 2.43 -3.10 -19.63
CA ASP A 115 1.88 -3.53 -20.91
C ASP A 115 2.52 -4.89 -21.20
N ASP A 116 2.12 -5.54 -22.28
CA ASP A 116 2.58 -6.89 -22.56
C ASP A 116 4.09 -7.00 -22.67
N ARG A 117 4.72 -5.96 -23.23
CA ARG A 117 6.18 -5.90 -23.37
C ARG A 117 6.86 -5.66 -22.03
N LEU A 118 6.37 -4.68 -21.29
CA LEU A 118 6.96 -4.30 -20.01
C LEU A 118 6.78 -5.41 -18.99
N ILE A 119 5.64 -6.09 -19.00
CA ILE A 119 5.40 -7.22 -18.09
C ILE A 119 6.45 -8.31 -18.30
N GLU A 120 6.76 -8.62 -19.56
CA GLU A 120 7.79 -9.62 -19.87
C GLU A 120 9.16 -9.21 -19.35
N LEU A 121 9.54 -7.95 -19.56
CA LEU A 121 10.80 -7.42 -19.08
C LEU A 121 10.88 -7.42 -17.54
N TYR A 122 9.82 -7.00 -16.88
CA TYR A 122 9.77 -6.99 -15.41
C TYR A 122 9.84 -8.40 -14.85
N LYS A 123 9.16 -9.36 -15.47
CA LYS A 123 9.21 -10.75 -15.02
C LYS A 123 10.62 -11.30 -15.11
N ILE A 124 11.35 -11.00 -16.18
CA ILE A 124 12.72 -11.42 -16.37
C ILE A 124 13.63 -10.79 -15.31
N ALA A 125 13.48 -9.48 -15.10
CA ALA A 125 14.29 -8.76 -14.13
C ALA A 125 14.04 -9.26 -12.70
N LEU A 126 12.78 -9.42 -12.32
CA LEU A 126 12.40 -9.91 -10.99
C LEU A 126 12.89 -11.33 -10.76
N LYS A 127 12.80 -12.17 -11.78
CA LYS A 127 13.29 -13.54 -11.70
C LYS A 127 14.80 -13.58 -11.49
N LYS A 128 15.55 -12.71 -12.16
CA LYS A 128 16.98 -12.57 -11.96
C LYS A 128 17.32 -12.15 -10.53
N GLU A 129 16.65 -11.12 -10.03
CA GLU A 129 16.85 -10.64 -8.67
C GLU A 129 16.54 -11.72 -7.64
N LEU A 130 15.44 -12.42 -7.80
CA LEU A 130 15.06 -13.49 -6.88
C LEU A 130 16.06 -14.64 -6.91
N ASN A 131 16.61 -14.97 -8.07
CA ASN A 131 17.61 -16.02 -8.18
C ASN A 131 18.96 -15.62 -7.58
N GLU A 132 19.27 -14.33 -7.57
CA GLU A 132 20.48 -13.81 -6.94
C GLU A 132 20.33 -13.71 -5.42
N ASP A 133 19.14 -13.29 -4.96
CA ASP A 133 18.88 -13.04 -3.55
C ASP A 133 18.49 -14.30 -2.78
N ILE A 134 17.98 -15.31 -3.45
CA ILE A 134 17.56 -16.55 -2.82
C ILE A 134 18.55 -17.65 -3.20
N PRO A 135 19.43 -18.06 -2.26
CA PRO A 135 20.30 -19.21 -2.52
C PRO A 135 19.44 -20.44 -2.68
N SER A 136 19.44 -20.95 -3.85
CA SER A 136 18.71 -22.17 -4.18
C SER A 136 19.39 -23.40 -3.60
#